data_2b26ac3e10679a86d21edcfd34c67767
#
_entry.id   2b26ac3e10679a86d21edcfd34c67767
#
_cell.length_a   1.000
_cell.length_b   1.000
_cell.length_c   1.000
_cell.angle_alpha   90.00
_cell.angle_beta   90.00
_cell.angle_gamma   90.00
#
_symmetry.space_group_name_H-M   'P 1'
#
loop_
_entity.id
_entity.type
_entity.pdbx_description
1 polymer ?
#
loop_
_entity_poly.entity_id
_entity_poly.type
_entity_poly.pdbx_seq_one_letter_code
_entity_poly.pdbx_strand_id
1 'polypeptide(L)'
;MPSIQLTPAERKTYRAAAHHLDPVVMIGNDGLSNAVIKEIELALNAHGLIKIRVLGDDREQRESMFHSLADQLNAAAIQHIGKLLVLWRPMPEKEKKSDP
;
A
#
# COMPACT_ATOMS: atom_id res chain seq x y z
N MET A 1 0.38 11.71 -11.58
CA MET A 1 0.28 10.57 -12.36
C MET A 1 -0.58 9.53 -11.74
N PRO A 2 -1.33 8.84 -12.48
CA PRO A 2 -2.18 7.84 -11.90
C PRO A 2 -1.36 6.70 -11.34
N SER A 3 -2.00 5.90 -10.57
CA SER A 3 -1.36 4.79 -9.97
C SER A 3 -0.96 3.77 -11.03
N ILE A 4 -0.16 2.83 -10.63
CA ILE A 4 0.37 1.82 -11.51
C ILE A 4 -0.74 0.94 -12.05
N GLN A 5 -0.67 0.61 -13.34
CA GLN A 5 -1.64 -0.27 -13.96
C GLN A 5 -1.14 -1.68 -13.93
N LEU A 6 -1.97 -2.59 -13.48
CA LEU A 6 -1.62 -4.00 -13.41
C LEU A 6 -2.62 -4.83 -14.20
N THR A 7 -2.16 -5.91 -14.78
CA THR A 7 -3.06 -6.85 -15.44
C THR A 7 -3.87 -7.59 -14.39
N PRO A 8 -5.01 -8.17 -14.75
CA PRO A 8 -5.76 -8.97 -13.78
C PRO A 8 -4.96 -10.13 -13.20
N ALA A 9 -4.08 -10.73 -13.98
CA ALA A 9 -3.24 -11.81 -13.49
C ALA A 9 -2.26 -11.31 -12.43
N GLU A 10 -1.67 -10.13 -12.66
CA GLU A 10 -0.76 -9.55 -11.70
C GLU A 10 -1.49 -9.20 -10.40
N ARG A 11 -2.69 -8.64 -10.51
CA ARG A 11 -3.46 -8.30 -9.33
C ARG A 11 -3.78 -9.54 -8.51
N LYS A 12 -4.13 -10.63 -9.19
CA LYS A 12 -4.46 -11.86 -8.51
C LYS A 12 -3.24 -12.40 -7.75
N THR A 13 -2.08 -12.32 -8.37
CA THR A 13 -0.84 -12.77 -7.75
C THR A 13 -0.55 -11.98 -6.49
N TYR A 14 -0.70 -10.65 -6.55
CA TYR A 14 -0.41 -9.83 -5.38
C TYR A 14 -1.45 -10.02 -4.28
N ARG A 15 -2.73 -10.23 -4.64
CA ARG A 15 -3.74 -10.50 -3.63
C ARG A 15 -3.43 -11.80 -2.90
N ALA A 16 -3.03 -12.82 -3.64
CA ALA A 16 -2.71 -14.10 -3.02
C ALA A 16 -1.49 -13.97 -2.10
N ALA A 17 -0.47 -13.26 -2.55
CA ALA A 17 0.71 -13.09 -1.73
C ALA A 17 0.40 -12.30 -0.46
N ALA A 18 -0.51 -11.34 -0.54
CA ALA A 18 -0.84 -10.51 0.61
C ALA A 18 -1.55 -11.29 1.72
N HIS A 19 -2.16 -12.41 1.39
CA HIS A 19 -2.83 -13.20 2.42
C HIS A 19 -1.86 -13.67 3.49
N HIS A 20 -0.59 -13.78 3.17
CA HIS A 20 0.39 -14.26 4.13
C HIS A 20 1.13 -13.13 4.84
N LEU A 21 0.78 -11.89 4.56
CA LEU A 21 1.46 -10.76 5.16
C LEU A 21 0.73 -10.26 6.39
N ASP A 22 1.49 -9.73 7.34
CA ASP A 22 0.91 -9.02 8.46
C ASP A 22 0.92 -7.54 8.14
N PRO A 23 0.00 -6.75 8.70
CA PRO A 23 0.04 -5.32 8.49
C PRO A 23 1.33 -4.72 9.02
N VAL A 24 1.96 -3.86 8.23
CA VAL A 24 3.21 -3.22 8.65
C VAL A 24 3.00 -1.77 9.05
N VAL A 25 1.84 -1.20 8.76
CA VAL A 25 1.50 0.16 9.15
C VAL A 25 0.07 0.17 9.64
N MET A 26 -0.21 1.00 10.64
CA MET A 26 -1.56 1.14 11.16
C MET A 26 -1.97 2.60 11.05
N ILE A 27 -3.14 2.85 10.49
CA ILE A 27 -3.68 4.19 10.39
C ILE A 27 -4.68 4.36 11.52
N GLY A 28 -4.40 5.31 12.41
CA GLY A 28 -5.25 5.56 13.56
C GLY A 28 -6.33 6.59 13.24
N ASN A 29 -6.91 7.15 14.32
CA ASN A 29 -8.02 8.07 14.16
C ASN A 29 -7.62 9.38 13.49
N ASP A 30 -6.35 9.70 13.46
CA ASP A 30 -5.91 10.91 12.79
C ASP A 30 -5.91 10.78 11.27
N GLY A 31 -6.13 9.60 10.77
CA GLY A 31 -6.20 9.39 9.33
C GLY A 31 -4.83 9.47 8.66
N LEU A 32 -4.79 10.07 7.47
CA LEU A 32 -3.57 10.15 6.70
C LEU A 32 -2.73 11.35 7.10
N SER A 33 -2.03 11.23 8.21
CA SER A 33 -1.12 12.28 8.63
C SER A 33 0.16 12.17 7.80
N ASN A 34 0.96 13.23 7.80
CA ASN A 34 2.22 13.21 7.07
C ASN A 34 3.14 12.11 7.59
N ALA A 35 3.12 11.87 8.88
CA ALA A 35 3.97 10.83 9.47
C ALA A 35 3.56 9.45 8.97
N VAL A 36 2.26 9.20 8.91
CA VAL A 36 1.77 7.91 8.46
C VAL A 36 2.08 7.70 6.98
N ILE A 37 1.89 8.74 6.16
CA ILE A 37 2.17 8.62 4.74
C ILE A 37 3.65 8.31 4.53
N LYS A 38 4.52 8.96 5.29
CA LYS A 38 5.94 8.70 5.17
C LYS A 38 6.27 7.26 5.59
N GLU A 39 5.61 6.78 6.62
CA GLU A 39 5.83 5.42 7.09
C GLU A 39 5.41 4.42 6.01
N ILE A 40 4.29 4.69 5.33
CA ILE A 40 3.82 3.81 4.27
C ILE A 40 4.81 3.84 3.09
N GLU A 41 5.33 5.01 2.78
CA GLU A 41 6.30 5.11 1.70
C GLU A 41 7.56 4.31 2.01
N LEU A 42 8.05 4.37 3.24
CA LEU A 42 9.21 3.60 3.63
C LEU A 42 8.93 2.11 3.55
N ALA A 43 7.73 1.69 3.95
CA ALA A 43 7.35 0.30 3.87
C ALA A 43 7.29 -0.19 2.42
N LEU A 44 6.75 0.63 1.53
CA LEU A 44 6.70 0.27 0.11
C LEU A 44 8.12 0.14 -0.46
N ASN A 45 9.02 1.03 -0.07
CA ASN A 45 10.40 0.95 -0.53
C ASN A 45 11.10 -0.29 -0.02
N ALA A 46 10.75 -0.73 1.17
CA ALA A 46 11.41 -1.89 1.77
C ALA A 46 10.84 -3.21 1.28
N HIS A 47 9.55 -3.26 1.02
CA HIS A 47 8.88 -4.53 0.76
C HIS A 47 8.18 -4.65 -0.57
N GLY A 48 7.82 -3.55 -1.19
CA GLY A 48 7.05 -3.56 -2.44
C GLY A 48 5.57 -3.82 -2.21
N LEU A 49 5.23 -4.96 -1.65
CA LEU A 49 3.84 -5.33 -1.36
C LEU A 49 3.62 -5.21 0.14
N ILE A 50 2.65 -4.42 0.55
CA ILE A 50 2.40 -4.22 1.97
C ILE A 50 0.92 -4.26 2.30
N LYS A 51 0.63 -4.52 3.56
CA LYS A 51 -0.72 -4.53 4.08
C LYS A 51 -0.79 -3.47 5.16
N ILE A 52 -1.85 -2.68 5.16
CA ILE A 52 -2.06 -1.58 6.11
C ILE A 52 -3.37 -1.82 6.83
N ARG A 53 -3.37 -1.66 8.15
CA ARG A 53 -4.58 -1.78 8.92
C ARG A 53 -5.12 -0.40 9.24
N VAL A 54 -6.42 -0.18 9.02
CA VAL A 54 -7.05 1.10 9.29
C VAL A 54 -8.02 0.93 10.43
N LEU A 55 -7.87 1.74 11.48
CA LEU A 55 -8.79 1.71 12.59
C LEU A 55 -10.00 2.55 12.24
N GLY A 56 -11.14 2.22 12.78
CA GLY A 56 -12.36 2.95 12.49
C GLY A 56 -13.36 2.09 11.74
N ASP A 57 -14.62 2.48 11.80
CA ASP A 57 -15.68 1.67 11.23
C ASP A 57 -16.24 2.20 9.92
N ASP A 58 -15.75 3.34 9.43
CA ASP A 58 -16.31 3.95 8.23
C ASP A 58 -15.65 3.36 6.98
N ARG A 59 -16.39 2.49 6.32
CA ARG A 59 -15.85 1.83 5.13
C ARG A 59 -15.60 2.81 4.00
N GLU A 60 -16.45 3.81 3.84
CA GLU A 60 -16.27 4.79 2.78
C GLU A 60 -14.99 5.60 2.99
N GLN A 61 -14.70 5.93 4.24
CA GLN A 61 -13.51 6.65 4.55
C GLN A 61 -12.28 5.79 4.26
N ARG A 62 -12.33 4.51 4.58
CA ARG A 62 -11.23 3.60 4.28
C ARG A 62 -11.01 3.48 2.78
N GLU A 63 -12.10 3.41 2.02
CA GLU A 63 -11.99 3.32 0.57
C GLU A 63 -11.36 4.57 -0.01
N SER A 64 -11.76 5.73 0.50
CA SER A 64 -11.20 7.00 0.07
C SER A 64 -9.72 7.08 0.37
N MET A 65 -9.32 6.65 1.57
CA MET A 65 -7.91 6.63 1.93
C MET A 65 -7.11 5.70 1.03
N PHE A 66 -7.70 4.56 0.70
CA PHE A 66 -7.06 3.56 -0.15
C PHE A 66 -6.67 4.18 -1.50
N HIS A 67 -7.63 4.83 -2.14
CA HIS A 67 -7.37 5.42 -3.44
C HIS A 67 -6.45 6.64 -3.33
N SER A 68 -6.58 7.42 -2.27
CA SER A 68 -5.72 8.56 -2.07
C SER A 68 -4.26 8.14 -1.90
N LEU A 69 -4.03 7.07 -1.14
CA LEU A 69 -2.67 6.57 -0.95
C LEU A 69 -2.08 6.06 -2.26
N ALA A 70 -2.87 5.35 -3.04
CA ALA A 70 -2.38 4.84 -4.32
C ALA A 70 -1.96 6.00 -5.21
N ASP A 71 -2.76 7.07 -5.24
CA ASP A 71 -2.44 8.21 -6.06
C ASP A 71 -1.24 8.99 -5.53
N GLN A 72 -1.20 9.26 -4.24
CA GLN A 72 -0.13 10.05 -3.66
C GLN A 72 1.21 9.35 -3.74
N LEU A 73 1.22 8.06 -3.57
CA LEU A 73 2.46 7.31 -3.51
C LEU A 73 2.77 6.58 -4.82
N ASN A 74 1.95 6.80 -5.84
CA ASN A 74 2.13 6.19 -7.14
C ASN A 74 2.23 4.67 -6.99
N ALA A 75 1.30 4.11 -6.27
CA ALA A 75 1.26 2.67 -5.98
C ALA A 75 0.00 2.07 -6.58
N ALA A 76 -0.02 0.76 -6.70
CA ALA A 76 -1.20 0.06 -7.19
C ALA A 76 -2.10 -0.28 -6.01
N ALA A 77 -3.39 0.02 -6.14
CA ALA A 77 -4.38 -0.32 -5.12
C ALA A 77 -4.80 -1.74 -5.38
N ILE A 78 -4.31 -2.68 -4.58
CA ILE A 78 -4.52 -4.09 -4.82
C ILE A 78 -5.84 -4.59 -4.26
N GLN A 79 -6.11 -4.32 -2.99
CA GLN A 79 -7.31 -4.85 -2.37
C GLN A 79 -7.66 -4.07 -1.11
N HIS A 80 -8.95 -3.86 -0.89
CA HIS A 80 -9.46 -3.29 0.36
C HIS A 80 -10.41 -4.35 0.92
N ILE A 81 -10.01 -5.00 1.98
CA ILE A 81 -10.82 -6.06 2.55
C ILE A 81 -10.96 -5.82 4.05
N GLY A 82 -12.18 -5.61 4.52
CA GLY A 82 -12.44 -5.27 5.91
C GLY A 82 -11.69 -4.01 6.28
N LYS A 83 -10.85 -4.07 7.29
CA LYS A 83 -10.09 -2.92 7.72
C LYS A 83 -8.65 -2.96 7.21
N LEU A 84 -8.40 -3.74 6.17
CA LEU A 84 -7.06 -3.89 5.63
C LEU A 84 -6.99 -3.34 4.21
N LEU A 85 -5.91 -2.64 3.92
CA LEU A 85 -5.64 -2.13 2.59
C LEU A 85 -4.35 -2.75 2.10
N VAL A 86 -4.32 -3.19 0.85
CA VAL A 86 -3.13 -3.80 0.27
C VAL A 86 -2.66 -2.93 -0.88
N LEU A 87 -1.41 -2.52 -0.83
CA LEU A 87 -0.80 -1.69 -1.86
C LEU A 87 0.46 -2.35 -2.37
N TRP A 88 0.80 -2.09 -3.61
CA TRP A 88 2.03 -2.59 -4.21
C TRP A 88 2.68 -1.51 -5.05
N ARG A 89 4.00 -1.47 -5.00
CA ARG A 89 4.79 -0.57 -5.85
C ARG A 89 6.13 -1.24 -6.09
N PRO A 90 6.70 -1.12 -7.29
CA PRO A 90 8.04 -1.69 -7.51
C PRO A 90 9.02 -1.05 -6.54
N MET A 91 9.92 -1.84 -6.02
CA MET A 91 10.92 -1.30 -5.12
C MET A 91 11.91 -0.46 -5.89
N PRO A 92 12.51 0.53 -5.24
CA PRO A 92 13.44 1.41 -5.93
C PRO A 92 14.61 0.65 -6.50
N GLU A 93 15.12 1.11 -7.63
CA GLU A 93 16.20 0.44 -8.25
C GLU A 93 17.55 0.82 -7.73
N LYS A 94 17.64 1.82 -6.92
CA LYS A 94 18.92 2.24 -6.46
C LYS A 94 19.69 1.20 -5.73
N GLU A 95 19.04 0.22 -5.20
CA GLU A 95 19.74 -0.81 -4.54
C GLU A 95 20.63 -1.53 -5.43
N LYS A 96 20.30 -1.63 -6.69
CA LYS A 96 21.09 -2.36 -7.55
C LYS A 96 22.33 -1.66 -7.83
N LYS A 97 22.36 -0.39 -7.70
CA LYS A 97 23.54 0.23 -8.02
C LYS A 97 24.49 0.21 -6.99
N SER A 98 24.13 -0.06 -5.87
CA SER A 98 25.04 -0.04 -4.82
C SER A 98 26.05 -1.11 -4.93
N ASP A 99 25.83 -2.02 -5.79
CA ASP A 99 26.76 -2.97 -5.85
C ASP A 99 27.78 -2.62 -6.63
N PRO A 100 28.77 -2.59 -6.47
CA PRO A 100 29.85 -2.32 -7.19
C PRO A 100 30.61 -3.19 -7.56
#